data_757ee0ba4b9f8fe935fa38654151e3c0
#
_entry.id   757ee0ba4b9f8fe935fa38654151e3c0
#
_cell.length_a   1.000
_cell.length_b   1.000
_cell.length_c   1.000
_cell.angle_alpha   90.00
_cell.angle_beta   90.00
_cell.angle_gamma   90.00
#
_symmetry.space_group_name_H-M   'P 1'
#
loop_
_entity.id
_entity.type
_entity.pdbx_description
1 polymer ?
#
loop_
_entity_poly.entity_id
_entity_poly.type
_entity_poly.pdbx_seq_one_letter_code
_entity_poly.pdbx_strand_id
1 'polypeptide(L)'
;MLSRDENDLLTRVGPGTPCGEMLRRYWWPIGFSELVAEKQSPTKVRLLSEDFVLFRNGAGHLGLLELHCSHRGASLEFGRVEDQGIRCCYHGWLYDTAGRCLEQPAEPADSTFKDRIRHPAYKVRESAGFIFAYLGPDPAPLLPRYDLFLQENGERVIGAGTEYCNWLQRAENSVDQTHLVALHAPEYPQMALKRPEIGWQKTVYGAKVTMHVPGVSKPKHSHWVFPSHTRHTTARKDRVPDHAIRFRVPTDDTTTKTFWLRFTPNDEANHGRPLRLKTVGFEDDKPGVYTRVNDGWWGIASHDQDRVAQESQGEIYDRRNEHLGASDEGVILLRQTIKESIDAVRQGRDPFWILRSPEENEKITFDASMAEIAALG
;
A
#
# COMPACT_ATOMS: atom_id res chain seq x y z
N MET A 1 -23.82 -6.31 10.94
CA MET A 1 -23.17 -7.60 11.25
C MET A 1 -22.98 -8.37 9.97
N LEU A 2 -21.81 -8.96 9.77
CA LEU A 2 -21.54 -9.87 8.65
C LEU A 2 -21.80 -11.31 9.07
N SER A 3 -22.10 -12.21 8.12
CA SER A 3 -21.97 -13.65 8.35
C SER A 3 -20.49 -14.05 8.42
N ARG A 4 -20.20 -15.29 8.85
CA ARG A 4 -18.84 -15.82 8.84
C ARG A 4 -18.27 -15.86 7.41
N ASP A 5 -19.06 -16.33 6.48
CA ASP A 5 -18.64 -16.45 5.07
C ASP A 5 -18.38 -15.08 4.43
N GLU A 6 -19.17 -14.05 4.80
CA GLU A 6 -18.92 -12.68 4.36
C GLU A 6 -17.66 -12.08 4.99
N ASN A 7 -17.39 -12.38 6.28
CA ASN A 7 -16.15 -11.95 6.91
C ASN A 7 -14.93 -12.59 6.23
N ASP A 8 -14.97 -13.91 6.03
CA ASP A 8 -13.91 -14.62 5.31
C ASP A 8 -13.77 -14.14 3.86
N LEU A 9 -14.89 -13.86 3.16
CA LEU A 9 -14.89 -13.30 1.81
C LEU A 9 -14.08 -11.99 1.70
N LEU A 10 -14.17 -11.12 2.70
CA LEU A 10 -13.54 -9.80 2.69
C LEU A 10 -12.11 -9.79 3.28
N THR A 11 -11.75 -10.79 4.08
CA THR A 11 -10.50 -10.78 4.86
C THR A 11 -9.41 -11.70 4.32
N ARG A 12 -9.77 -12.79 3.60
CA ARG A 12 -8.80 -13.74 3.06
C ARG A 12 -8.21 -13.22 1.75
N VAL A 13 -6.88 -13.10 1.71
CA VAL A 13 -6.18 -12.42 0.61
C VAL A 13 -5.25 -13.33 -0.20
N GLY A 14 -5.10 -14.59 0.21
CA GLY A 14 -4.22 -15.55 -0.46
C GLY A 14 -4.71 -15.96 -1.86
N PRO A 15 -3.87 -16.68 -2.62
CA PRO A 15 -4.21 -17.20 -3.95
C PRO A 15 -5.50 -18.02 -3.93
N GLY A 16 -6.35 -17.82 -4.93
CA GLY A 16 -7.63 -18.52 -5.07
C GLY A 16 -8.74 -18.03 -4.14
N THR A 17 -8.46 -17.13 -3.18
CA THR A 17 -9.52 -16.48 -2.40
C THR A 17 -10.17 -15.36 -3.22
N PRO A 18 -11.49 -15.15 -3.12
CA PRO A 18 -12.16 -14.15 -3.96
C PRO A 18 -11.63 -12.72 -3.77
N CYS A 19 -11.34 -12.33 -2.53
CA CYS A 19 -10.75 -11.02 -2.24
C CYS A 19 -9.31 -10.95 -2.74
N GLY A 20 -8.52 -12.00 -2.54
CA GLY A 20 -7.15 -12.08 -3.07
C GLY A 20 -7.12 -11.91 -4.59
N GLU A 21 -7.99 -12.62 -5.32
CA GLU A 21 -8.10 -12.48 -6.79
C GLU A 21 -8.50 -11.07 -7.23
N MET A 22 -9.31 -10.37 -6.47
CA MET A 22 -9.65 -8.98 -6.71
C MET A 22 -8.45 -8.06 -6.43
N LEU A 23 -7.77 -8.24 -5.29
CA LEU A 23 -6.64 -7.41 -4.88
C LEU A 23 -5.41 -7.57 -5.79
N ARG A 24 -5.21 -8.74 -6.41
CA ARG A 24 -4.17 -8.98 -7.42
C ARG A 24 -4.31 -8.10 -8.67
N ARG A 25 -5.47 -7.51 -8.90
CA ARG A 25 -5.72 -6.61 -10.05
C ARG A 25 -5.18 -5.19 -9.86
N TYR A 26 -4.55 -4.90 -8.71
CA TYR A 26 -3.99 -3.59 -8.39
C TYR A 26 -2.46 -3.64 -8.26
N TRP A 27 -1.84 -2.47 -8.45
CA TRP A 27 -0.43 -2.28 -8.18
C TRP A 27 -0.21 -2.00 -6.69
N TRP A 28 0.68 -2.76 -6.06
CA TRP A 28 1.01 -2.63 -4.65
C TRP A 28 2.47 -2.23 -4.46
N PRO A 29 2.80 -1.22 -3.63
CA PRO A 29 4.18 -0.95 -3.26
C PRO A 29 4.72 -2.12 -2.42
N ILE A 30 5.91 -2.58 -2.74
CA ILE A 30 6.56 -3.73 -2.10
C ILE A 30 7.95 -3.42 -1.57
N GLY A 31 8.51 -2.27 -1.90
CA GLY A 31 9.87 -1.88 -1.51
C GLY A 31 10.21 -0.48 -1.98
N PHE A 32 11.46 -0.10 -1.72
CA PHE A 32 12.01 1.20 -2.05
C PHE A 32 13.14 1.05 -3.06
N SER A 33 13.14 1.88 -4.09
CA SER A 33 14.12 1.82 -5.19
C SER A 33 15.57 1.93 -4.68
N GLU A 34 15.78 2.78 -3.67
CA GLU A 34 17.11 3.03 -3.08
C GLU A 34 17.66 1.82 -2.31
N LEU A 35 16.77 0.96 -1.75
CA LEU A 35 17.17 -0.20 -0.97
C LEU A 35 17.38 -1.47 -1.82
N VAL A 36 17.12 -1.41 -3.13
CA VAL A 36 17.29 -2.53 -4.07
C VAL A 36 18.30 -2.10 -5.14
N ALA A 37 19.57 -2.04 -4.76
CA ALA A 37 20.64 -1.67 -5.66
C ALA A 37 21.10 -2.83 -6.56
N GLU A 38 21.84 -2.50 -7.61
CA GLU A 38 22.37 -3.48 -8.56
C GLU A 38 23.32 -4.48 -7.89
N LYS A 39 23.13 -5.76 -8.22
CA LYS A 39 23.96 -6.87 -7.70
C LYS A 39 24.05 -6.99 -6.18
N GLN A 40 23.19 -6.31 -5.45
CA GLN A 40 23.04 -6.57 -4.02
C GLN A 40 22.31 -7.88 -3.77
N SER A 41 22.36 -8.35 -2.51
CA SER A 41 21.59 -9.51 -2.09
C SER A 41 20.12 -9.34 -2.43
N PRO A 42 19.45 -10.37 -2.95
CA PRO A 42 18.02 -10.31 -3.23
C PRO A 42 17.24 -10.13 -1.93
N THR A 43 16.08 -9.49 -2.04
CA THR A 43 15.22 -9.20 -0.89
C THR A 43 13.98 -10.08 -0.95
N LYS A 44 13.69 -10.81 0.13
CA LYS A 44 12.41 -11.52 0.27
C LYS A 44 11.29 -10.52 0.50
N VAL A 45 10.19 -10.68 -0.25
CA VAL A 45 8.97 -9.86 -0.17
C VAL A 45 7.77 -10.78 -0.02
N ARG A 46 6.83 -10.40 0.87
CA ARG A 46 5.55 -11.10 1.02
C ARG A 46 4.42 -10.16 0.62
N LEU A 47 3.52 -10.65 -0.23
CA LEU A 47 2.34 -9.92 -0.72
C LEU A 47 1.20 -10.89 -0.97
N LEU A 48 0.00 -10.60 -0.48
CA LEU A 48 -1.20 -11.42 -0.68
C LEU A 48 -0.99 -12.91 -0.33
N SER A 49 -0.30 -13.17 0.79
CA SER A 49 0.06 -14.49 1.32
C SER A 49 1.03 -15.31 0.45
N GLU A 50 1.69 -14.68 -0.51
CA GLU A 50 2.73 -15.32 -1.34
C GLU A 50 4.10 -14.70 -1.08
N ASP A 51 5.14 -15.51 -1.15
CA ASP A 51 6.53 -15.09 -0.97
C ASP A 51 7.25 -14.98 -2.30
N PHE A 52 7.97 -13.87 -2.48
CA PHE A 52 8.71 -13.51 -3.69
C PHE A 52 10.15 -13.15 -3.36
N VAL A 53 10.99 -13.17 -4.38
CA VAL A 53 12.31 -12.58 -4.35
C VAL A 53 12.34 -11.36 -5.27
N LEU A 54 12.71 -10.22 -4.70
CA LEU A 54 12.92 -8.94 -5.40
C LEU A 54 14.41 -8.70 -5.55
N PHE A 55 14.88 -8.37 -6.75
CA PHE A 55 16.28 -8.07 -7.00
C PHE A 55 16.43 -7.08 -8.15
N ARG A 56 17.60 -6.44 -8.25
CA ARG A 56 18.01 -5.66 -9.41
C ARG A 56 19.27 -6.31 -10.00
N ASN A 57 19.18 -6.76 -11.24
CA ASN A 57 20.31 -7.39 -11.91
C ASN A 57 21.42 -6.37 -12.27
N GLY A 58 22.58 -6.84 -12.70
CA GLY A 58 23.70 -5.97 -13.04
C GLY A 58 23.50 -5.10 -14.29
N ALA A 59 22.43 -5.34 -15.06
CA ALA A 59 21.98 -4.46 -16.15
C ALA A 59 20.98 -3.39 -15.68
N GLY A 60 20.72 -3.29 -14.38
CA GLY A 60 19.81 -2.30 -13.78
C GLY A 60 18.32 -2.68 -13.81
N HIS A 61 17.94 -3.86 -14.32
CA HIS A 61 16.54 -4.28 -14.42
C HIS A 61 16.05 -4.93 -13.14
N LEU A 62 14.86 -4.51 -12.69
CA LEU A 62 14.16 -5.15 -11.58
C LEU A 62 13.55 -6.49 -12.00
N GLY A 63 13.65 -7.48 -11.11
CA GLY A 63 12.94 -8.75 -11.20
C GLY A 63 12.17 -9.05 -9.92
N LEU A 64 10.96 -9.58 -10.07
CA LEU A 64 10.15 -10.14 -8.99
C LEU A 64 9.77 -11.55 -9.40
N LEU A 65 10.33 -12.53 -8.74
CA LEU A 65 10.10 -13.95 -9.02
C LEU A 65 9.47 -14.64 -7.82
N GLU A 66 8.78 -15.75 -8.05
CA GLU A 66 8.40 -16.65 -6.96
C GLU A 66 9.64 -17.05 -6.15
N LEU A 67 9.49 -17.17 -4.83
CA LEU A 67 10.63 -17.38 -3.94
C LEU A 67 11.35 -18.72 -4.17
N HIS A 68 10.62 -19.77 -4.47
CA HIS A 68 11.14 -21.14 -4.51
C HIS A 68 11.54 -21.59 -5.91
N CYS A 69 12.84 -21.82 -6.11
CA CYS A 69 13.42 -22.24 -7.38
C CYS A 69 12.68 -23.42 -8.03
N SER A 70 12.29 -23.28 -9.30
CA SER A 70 11.54 -24.30 -10.07
C SER A 70 12.26 -25.63 -10.20
N HIS A 71 13.56 -25.72 -9.86
CA HIS A 71 14.28 -26.98 -9.89
C HIS A 71 13.85 -27.90 -8.74
N ARG A 72 14.13 -27.49 -7.50
CA ARG A 72 13.88 -28.29 -6.28
C ARG A 72 13.56 -27.42 -5.05
N GLY A 73 12.93 -26.29 -5.24
CA GLY A 73 12.34 -25.49 -4.16
C GLY A 73 13.31 -24.73 -3.25
N ALA A 74 14.60 -24.62 -3.57
CA ALA A 74 15.52 -23.81 -2.77
C ALA A 74 15.09 -22.32 -2.85
N SER A 75 15.16 -21.60 -1.71
CA SER A 75 14.82 -20.19 -1.68
C SER A 75 15.82 -19.35 -2.48
N LEU A 76 15.32 -18.56 -3.41
CA LEU A 76 16.12 -17.63 -4.22
C LEU A 76 16.59 -16.40 -3.43
N GLU A 77 16.10 -16.16 -2.21
CA GLU A 77 16.65 -15.11 -1.33
C GLU A 77 18.12 -15.32 -0.98
N PHE A 78 18.59 -16.59 -1.03
CA PHE A 78 19.99 -16.96 -0.88
C PHE A 78 20.74 -17.04 -2.21
N GLY A 79 20.09 -16.63 -3.29
CA GLY A 79 20.68 -16.64 -4.63
C GLY A 79 21.71 -15.52 -4.82
N ARG A 80 22.51 -15.65 -5.86
CA ARG A 80 23.47 -14.61 -6.29
C ARG A 80 22.87 -13.82 -7.44
N VAL A 81 22.80 -12.52 -7.29
CA VAL A 81 22.40 -11.63 -8.38
C VAL A 81 23.57 -11.42 -9.34
N GLU A 82 23.33 -11.64 -10.62
CA GLU A 82 24.29 -11.53 -11.72
C GLU A 82 23.83 -10.48 -12.76
N ASP A 83 24.61 -10.25 -13.82
CA ASP A 83 24.28 -9.27 -14.85
C ASP A 83 22.95 -9.56 -15.55
N GLN A 84 22.64 -10.84 -15.78
CA GLN A 84 21.44 -11.23 -16.52
C GLN A 84 20.25 -11.60 -15.63
N GLY A 85 20.45 -11.84 -14.32
CA GLY A 85 19.39 -12.30 -13.45
C GLY A 85 19.84 -12.78 -12.08
N ILE A 86 19.18 -13.81 -11.56
CA ILE A 86 19.46 -14.41 -10.25
C ILE A 86 19.81 -15.90 -10.39
N ARG A 87 20.93 -16.28 -9.79
CA ARG A 87 21.42 -17.67 -9.76
C ARG A 87 21.03 -18.34 -8.46
N CYS A 88 20.34 -19.45 -8.56
CA CYS A 88 19.99 -20.29 -7.41
C CYS A 88 21.27 -20.83 -6.73
N CYS A 89 21.33 -20.70 -5.40
CA CYS A 89 22.49 -21.13 -4.60
C CYS A 89 22.69 -22.66 -4.58
N TYR A 90 21.63 -23.44 -4.87
CA TYR A 90 21.69 -24.89 -4.69
C TYR A 90 22.34 -25.62 -5.88
N HIS A 91 21.83 -25.41 -7.13
CA HIS A 91 22.33 -26.11 -8.30
C HIS A 91 22.72 -25.15 -9.45
N GLY A 92 22.79 -23.84 -9.17
CA GLY A 92 23.28 -22.85 -10.11
C GLY A 92 22.33 -22.51 -11.27
N TRP A 93 21.05 -22.90 -11.23
CA TRP A 93 20.11 -22.48 -12.26
C TRP A 93 19.98 -20.96 -12.25
N LEU A 94 20.16 -20.35 -13.43
CA LEU A 94 20.10 -18.89 -13.60
C LEU A 94 18.76 -18.51 -14.23
N TYR A 95 18.03 -17.61 -13.61
CA TYR A 95 16.78 -17.06 -14.12
C TYR A 95 16.93 -15.56 -14.44
N ASP A 96 16.40 -15.13 -15.60
CA ASP A 96 16.29 -13.71 -15.87
C ASP A 96 15.11 -13.05 -15.12
N THR A 97 14.95 -11.72 -15.29
CA THR A 97 13.87 -10.95 -14.65
C THR A 97 12.46 -11.30 -15.14
N ALA A 98 12.35 -12.03 -16.25
CA ALA A 98 11.10 -12.54 -16.82
C ALA A 98 10.86 -14.04 -16.51
N GLY A 99 11.69 -14.63 -15.66
CA GLY A 99 11.59 -16.03 -15.22
C GLY A 99 12.09 -17.06 -16.25
N ARG A 100 12.76 -16.64 -17.34
CA ARG A 100 13.36 -17.60 -18.27
C ARG A 100 14.59 -18.23 -17.62
N CYS A 101 14.73 -19.57 -17.71
CA CYS A 101 15.95 -20.23 -17.30
C CYS A 101 17.02 -20.07 -18.35
N LEU A 102 18.10 -19.38 -18.00
CA LEU A 102 19.21 -19.07 -18.92
C LEU A 102 20.29 -20.15 -18.88
N GLU A 103 20.54 -20.72 -17.70
CA GLU A 103 21.63 -21.70 -17.49
C GLU A 103 21.22 -22.79 -16.52
N GLN A 104 21.74 -23.99 -16.79
CA GLN A 104 21.64 -25.19 -15.95
C GLN A 104 23.01 -25.87 -15.94
N PRO A 105 23.96 -25.48 -15.05
CA PRO A 105 25.37 -25.84 -15.16
C PRO A 105 25.68 -27.34 -15.11
N ALA A 106 24.80 -28.14 -14.51
CA ALA A 106 24.98 -29.58 -14.39
C ALA A 106 24.37 -30.38 -15.56
N GLU A 107 23.66 -29.74 -16.47
CA GLU A 107 23.10 -30.39 -17.65
C GLU A 107 24.15 -30.55 -18.76
N PRO A 108 24.02 -31.55 -19.66
CA PRO A 108 24.87 -31.69 -20.82
C PRO A 108 24.93 -30.39 -21.66
N ALA A 109 26.07 -30.11 -22.28
CA ALA A 109 26.30 -28.85 -23.00
C ALA A 109 25.32 -28.63 -24.18
N ASP A 110 24.79 -29.68 -24.76
CA ASP A 110 23.80 -29.69 -25.85
C ASP A 110 22.34 -29.74 -25.33
N SER A 111 22.15 -29.74 -24.03
CA SER A 111 20.80 -29.81 -23.42
C SER A 111 19.99 -28.55 -23.72
N THR A 112 18.78 -28.72 -24.23
CA THR A 112 17.77 -27.68 -24.41
C THR A 112 16.74 -27.67 -23.29
N PHE A 113 16.98 -28.38 -22.19
CA PHE A 113 16.01 -28.49 -21.09
C PHE A 113 15.65 -27.14 -20.49
N LYS A 114 16.61 -26.23 -20.33
CA LYS A 114 16.40 -24.84 -19.84
C LYS A 114 15.34 -24.09 -20.66
N ASP A 115 15.23 -24.34 -21.97
CA ASP A 115 14.30 -23.60 -22.85
C ASP A 115 12.83 -23.90 -22.55
N ARG A 116 12.56 -25.01 -21.87
CA ARG A 116 11.22 -25.44 -21.43
C ARG A 116 10.88 -24.98 -20.02
N ILE A 117 11.82 -24.38 -19.28
CA ILE A 117 11.63 -23.95 -17.92
C ILE A 117 11.22 -22.47 -17.90
N ARG A 118 10.10 -22.20 -17.23
CA ARG A 118 9.65 -20.84 -16.93
C ARG A 118 9.38 -20.76 -15.44
N HIS A 119 10.18 -19.99 -14.75
CA HIS A 119 9.97 -19.68 -13.34
C HIS A 119 8.92 -18.57 -13.23
N PRO A 120 7.96 -18.65 -12.29
CA PRO A 120 6.94 -17.61 -12.14
C PRO A 120 7.58 -16.24 -11.90
N ALA A 121 7.17 -15.25 -12.69
CA ALA A 121 7.67 -13.89 -12.65
C ALA A 121 6.52 -12.89 -12.73
N TYR A 122 6.68 -11.76 -12.03
CA TYR A 122 5.63 -10.77 -11.88
C TYR A 122 6.11 -9.40 -12.34
N LYS A 123 5.16 -8.55 -12.74
CA LYS A 123 5.51 -7.21 -13.23
C LYS A 123 5.86 -6.29 -12.09
N VAL A 124 6.94 -5.53 -12.29
CA VAL A 124 7.38 -4.49 -11.36
C VAL A 124 7.53 -3.16 -12.10
N ARG A 125 7.32 -2.05 -11.39
CA ARG A 125 7.50 -0.68 -11.84
C ARG A 125 8.04 0.18 -10.72
N GLU A 126 8.88 1.14 -11.06
CA GLU A 126 9.34 2.16 -10.10
C GLU A 126 8.56 3.45 -10.29
N SER A 127 8.14 4.05 -9.20
CA SER A 127 7.54 5.39 -9.20
C SER A 127 7.71 6.05 -7.85
N ALA A 128 8.07 7.33 -7.85
CA ALA A 128 8.20 8.17 -6.65
C ALA A 128 9.13 7.63 -5.54
N GLY A 129 10.07 6.74 -5.88
CA GLY A 129 10.98 6.08 -4.95
C GLY A 129 10.50 4.72 -4.44
N PHE A 130 9.27 4.32 -4.77
CA PHE A 130 8.74 2.97 -4.49
C PHE A 130 8.96 2.02 -5.66
N ILE A 131 9.01 0.72 -5.34
CA ILE A 131 8.86 -0.38 -6.27
C ILE A 131 7.46 -0.96 -6.10
N PHE A 132 6.68 -0.99 -7.19
CA PHE A 132 5.33 -1.55 -7.24
C PHE A 132 5.33 -2.90 -7.93
N ALA A 133 4.53 -3.85 -7.41
CA ALA A 133 4.27 -5.15 -8.02
C ALA A 133 2.82 -5.27 -8.49
N TYR A 134 2.63 -6.03 -9.56
CA TYR A 134 1.32 -6.44 -10.06
C TYR A 134 1.30 -7.96 -10.19
N LEU A 135 0.35 -8.61 -9.50
CA LEU A 135 0.23 -10.06 -9.45
C LEU A 135 -0.92 -10.62 -10.29
N GLY A 136 -1.70 -9.75 -10.92
CA GLY A 136 -2.87 -10.14 -11.71
C GLY A 136 -2.53 -10.62 -13.12
N PRO A 137 -3.55 -10.99 -13.90
CA PRO A 137 -3.38 -11.45 -15.28
C PRO A 137 -3.02 -10.32 -16.24
N ASP A 138 -2.49 -10.68 -17.39
CA ASP A 138 -2.25 -9.77 -18.50
C ASP A 138 -3.53 -9.44 -19.28
N PRO A 139 -3.63 -8.23 -19.85
CA PRO A 139 -2.69 -7.11 -19.72
C PRO A 139 -2.81 -6.41 -18.35
N ALA A 140 -1.66 -6.07 -17.74
CA ALA A 140 -1.66 -5.30 -16.51
C ALA A 140 -2.28 -3.90 -16.72
N PRO A 141 -2.99 -3.34 -15.74
CA PRO A 141 -3.43 -1.96 -15.79
C PRO A 141 -2.25 -0.98 -15.75
N LEU A 142 -2.52 0.29 -16.04
CA LEU A 142 -1.54 1.33 -15.84
C LEU A 142 -1.29 1.55 -14.34
N LEU A 143 -0.03 1.78 -13.95
CA LEU A 143 0.30 2.21 -12.59
C LEU A 143 -0.22 3.63 -12.40
N PRO A 144 -1.06 3.90 -11.36
CA PRO A 144 -1.63 5.21 -11.14
C PRO A 144 -0.58 6.32 -10.98
N ARG A 145 -0.72 7.40 -11.74
CA ARG A 145 0.14 8.59 -11.66
C ARG A 145 -0.47 9.61 -10.69
N TYR A 146 -0.33 9.34 -9.40
CA TYR A 146 -0.81 10.24 -8.37
C TYR A 146 -0.13 11.62 -8.41
N ASP A 147 -0.85 12.67 -8.06
CA ASP A 147 -0.35 14.04 -8.03
C ASP A 147 0.99 14.18 -7.29
N LEU A 148 1.12 13.51 -6.13
CA LEU A 148 2.35 13.56 -5.32
C LEU A 148 3.54 12.82 -5.94
N PHE A 149 3.30 11.90 -6.88
CA PHE A 149 4.36 11.19 -7.59
C PHE A 149 5.02 12.07 -8.67
N LEU A 150 4.30 13.07 -9.15
CA LEU A 150 4.68 13.94 -10.25
C LEU A 150 5.25 15.29 -9.80
N GLN A 151 5.39 15.51 -8.48
CA GLN A 151 6.01 16.73 -7.96
C GLN A 151 7.50 16.72 -8.21
N GLU A 152 8.03 17.84 -8.73
CA GLU A 152 9.44 18.01 -9.09
C GLU A 152 10.21 18.94 -8.14
N ASN A 153 9.49 19.60 -7.22
CA ASN A 153 10.06 20.55 -6.25
C ASN A 153 9.49 20.29 -4.86
N GLY A 154 10.30 20.43 -3.83
CA GLY A 154 9.90 20.18 -2.45
C GLY A 154 10.66 19.03 -1.81
N GLU A 155 10.13 18.52 -0.71
CA GLU A 155 10.66 17.36 -0.01
C GLU A 155 9.67 16.20 -0.06
N ARG A 156 10.11 15.06 -0.57
CA ARG A 156 9.37 13.79 -0.55
C ARG A 156 10.05 12.86 0.44
N VAL A 157 9.30 12.44 1.47
CA VAL A 157 9.76 11.45 2.45
C VAL A 157 8.90 10.21 2.30
N ILE A 158 9.54 9.04 2.16
CA ILE A 158 8.87 7.75 2.01
C ILE A 158 9.33 6.76 3.07
N GLY A 159 8.42 5.90 3.51
CA GLY A 159 8.68 4.85 4.49
C GLY A 159 7.57 3.82 4.55
N ALA A 160 7.73 2.81 5.38
CA ALA A 160 6.71 1.81 5.64
C ALA A 160 6.78 1.31 7.09
N GLY A 161 5.62 1.03 7.67
CA GLY A 161 5.45 0.35 8.95
C GLY A 161 4.68 -0.95 8.77
N THR A 162 4.69 -1.80 9.81
CA THR A 162 3.97 -3.07 9.83
C THR A 162 2.92 -3.03 10.93
N GLU A 163 1.70 -3.39 10.59
CA GLU A 163 0.60 -3.60 11.52
C GLU A 163 0.22 -5.08 11.55
N TYR A 164 0.09 -5.63 12.75
CA TYR A 164 -0.18 -7.05 12.97
C TYR A 164 -1.69 -7.31 13.11
N CYS A 165 -2.39 -6.90 12.07
CA CYS A 165 -3.82 -7.16 11.90
C CYS A 165 -4.17 -7.23 10.41
N ASN A 166 -5.38 -7.75 10.13
CA ASN A 166 -5.88 -7.91 8.76
C ASN A 166 -6.03 -6.56 8.05
N TRP A 167 -5.76 -6.57 6.76
CA TRP A 167 -5.81 -5.40 5.88
C TRP A 167 -7.15 -4.65 5.94
N LEU A 168 -8.27 -5.37 6.16
CA LEU A 168 -9.60 -4.76 6.20
C LEU A 168 -9.78 -3.87 7.44
N GLN A 169 -9.21 -4.23 8.60
CA GLN A 169 -9.19 -3.36 9.79
C GLN A 169 -8.50 -2.03 9.49
N ARG A 170 -7.39 -2.09 8.75
CA ARG A 170 -6.66 -0.89 8.30
C ARG A 170 -7.41 -0.09 7.25
N ALA A 171 -8.10 -0.77 6.32
CA ALA A 171 -8.91 -0.11 5.31
C ALA A 171 -10.15 0.56 5.91
N GLU A 172 -10.81 -0.09 6.86
CA GLU A 172 -11.96 0.45 7.60
C GLU A 172 -11.60 1.71 8.40
N ASN A 173 -10.46 1.72 9.09
CA ASN A 173 -9.96 2.94 9.75
C ASN A 173 -9.78 4.10 8.74
N SER A 174 -9.37 3.81 7.53
CA SER A 174 -9.15 4.83 6.50
C SER A 174 -10.42 5.55 6.06
N VAL A 175 -11.58 4.93 6.24
CA VAL A 175 -12.90 5.49 5.92
C VAL A 175 -13.71 5.84 7.17
N ASP A 176 -13.21 5.58 8.36
CA ASP A 176 -13.78 6.07 9.61
C ASP A 176 -13.18 7.42 9.97
N GLN A 177 -14.01 8.47 10.01
CA GLN A 177 -13.57 9.80 10.42
C GLN A 177 -13.87 10.07 11.91
N THR A 178 -14.69 9.23 12.54
CA THR A 178 -15.14 9.47 13.93
C THR A 178 -14.05 9.15 14.96
N HIS A 179 -13.11 8.23 14.65
CA HIS A 179 -11.98 7.96 15.54
C HIS A 179 -11.12 9.20 15.80
N LEU A 180 -11.09 10.17 14.86
CA LEU A 180 -10.28 11.37 14.99
C LEU A 180 -10.71 12.25 16.19
N VAL A 181 -11.98 12.25 16.57
CA VAL A 181 -12.47 13.05 17.70
C VAL A 181 -12.35 12.32 19.04
N ALA A 182 -12.06 11.04 19.03
CA ALA A 182 -11.87 10.22 20.22
C ALA A 182 -10.41 9.75 20.38
N LEU A 183 -9.93 8.94 19.46
CA LEU A 183 -8.60 8.33 19.53
C LEU A 183 -7.48 9.39 19.46
N HIS A 184 -7.61 10.36 18.54
CA HIS A 184 -6.62 11.44 18.35
C HIS A 184 -7.00 12.73 19.07
N ALA A 185 -7.88 12.67 20.08
CA ALA A 185 -8.29 13.84 20.86
C ALA A 185 -7.13 14.62 21.49
N PRO A 186 -6.03 13.99 21.95
CA PRO A 186 -4.88 14.73 22.47
C PRO A 186 -4.19 15.62 21.44
N GLU A 187 -4.22 15.22 20.17
CA GLU A 187 -3.63 16.00 19.07
C GLU A 187 -4.56 17.09 18.54
N TYR A 188 -5.86 16.84 18.69
CA TYR A 188 -6.91 17.73 18.21
C TYR A 188 -7.90 18.11 19.33
N PRO A 189 -7.42 18.74 20.43
CA PRO A 189 -8.25 19.00 21.62
C PRO A 189 -9.50 19.84 21.30
N GLN A 190 -9.46 20.69 20.25
CA GLN A 190 -10.60 21.45 19.78
C GLN A 190 -11.71 20.59 19.17
N MET A 191 -11.41 19.35 18.79
CA MET A 191 -12.37 18.38 18.23
C MET A 191 -12.78 17.31 19.24
N ALA A 192 -12.10 17.23 20.39
CA ALA A 192 -12.22 16.13 21.35
C ALA A 192 -13.67 15.85 21.75
N LEU A 193 -14.10 14.60 21.53
CA LEU A 193 -15.42 14.05 21.89
C LEU A 193 -16.62 14.87 21.35
N LYS A 194 -16.44 15.69 20.35
CA LYS A 194 -17.51 16.41 19.67
C LYS A 194 -18.10 15.53 18.57
N ARG A 195 -19.42 15.63 18.37
CA ARG A 195 -20.09 14.95 17.27
C ARG A 195 -19.75 15.65 15.95
N PRO A 196 -19.02 15.02 15.00
CA PRO A 196 -18.78 15.60 13.70
C PRO A 196 -19.98 15.39 12.78
N GLU A 197 -20.11 16.29 11.80
CA GLU A 197 -20.93 16.06 10.61
C GLU A 197 -20.01 15.57 9.49
N ILE A 198 -20.30 14.38 8.93
CA ILE A 198 -19.47 13.73 7.92
C ILE A 198 -20.27 13.62 6.64
N GLY A 199 -19.73 14.17 5.56
CA GLY A 199 -20.27 14.07 4.22
C GLY A 199 -19.40 13.19 3.33
N TRP A 200 -20.02 12.31 2.56
CA TRP A 200 -19.37 11.43 1.60
C TRP A 200 -19.75 11.81 0.18
N GLN A 201 -18.76 12.03 -0.66
CA GLN A 201 -18.94 12.28 -2.10
C GLN A 201 -18.22 11.19 -2.86
N LYS A 202 -18.97 10.36 -3.59
CA LYS A 202 -18.38 9.34 -4.48
C LYS A 202 -17.56 10.00 -5.58
N THR A 203 -16.42 9.40 -5.90
CA THR A 203 -15.51 9.83 -6.97
C THR A 203 -15.18 8.63 -7.86
N VAL A 204 -14.48 8.86 -8.96
CA VAL A 204 -14.02 7.78 -9.86
C VAL A 204 -13.02 6.84 -9.19
N TYR A 205 -12.28 7.30 -8.18
CA TYR A 205 -11.25 6.54 -7.46
C TYR A 205 -11.71 5.99 -6.10
N GLY A 206 -12.91 6.33 -5.63
CA GLY A 206 -13.41 5.95 -4.30
C GLY A 206 -14.35 6.99 -3.73
N ALA A 207 -13.91 7.77 -2.73
CA ALA A 207 -14.71 8.86 -2.15
C ALA A 207 -13.86 9.99 -1.57
N LYS A 208 -14.41 11.21 -1.66
CA LYS A 208 -13.99 12.38 -0.88
C LYS A 208 -14.82 12.42 0.40
N VAL A 209 -14.15 12.62 1.51
CA VAL A 209 -14.78 12.76 2.82
C VAL A 209 -14.58 14.18 3.32
N THR A 210 -15.64 14.79 3.78
CA THR A 210 -15.62 16.10 4.42
C THR A 210 -16.15 15.97 5.84
N MET A 211 -15.36 16.38 6.83
CA MET A 211 -15.74 16.36 8.24
C MET A 211 -15.82 17.79 8.79
N HIS A 212 -16.99 18.17 9.27
CA HIS A 212 -17.23 19.40 10.03
C HIS A 212 -17.34 19.08 11.52
N VAL A 213 -16.57 19.76 12.35
CA VAL A 213 -16.63 19.62 13.80
C VAL A 213 -17.12 20.91 14.43
N PRO A 214 -18.14 20.91 15.28
CA PRO A 214 -18.67 22.12 15.92
C PRO A 214 -17.58 22.93 16.61
N GLY A 215 -17.48 24.22 16.29
CA GLY A 215 -16.47 25.14 16.84
C GLY A 215 -15.09 25.05 16.19
N VAL A 216 -14.93 24.26 15.14
CA VAL A 216 -13.73 24.26 14.28
C VAL A 216 -14.05 24.98 12.98
N SER A 217 -13.30 26.02 12.68
CA SER A 217 -13.63 26.96 11.59
C SER A 217 -13.49 26.39 10.18
N LYS A 218 -12.61 25.42 9.99
CA LYS A 218 -12.35 24.81 8.67
C LYS A 218 -12.70 23.32 8.69
N PRO A 219 -13.40 22.82 7.66
CA PRO A 219 -13.63 21.38 7.53
C PRO A 219 -12.32 20.65 7.27
N LYS A 220 -12.27 19.39 7.67
CA LYS A 220 -11.19 18.46 7.33
C LYS A 220 -11.62 17.65 6.11
N HIS A 221 -10.74 17.56 5.13
CA HIS A 221 -10.96 16.76 3.93
C HIS A 221 -9.95 15.62 3.86
N SER A 222 -10.40 14.45 3.42
CA SER A 222 -9.57 13.31 3.07
C SER A 222 -10.18 12.56 1.91
N HIS A 223 -9.37 11.72 1.26
CA HIS A 223 -9.82 10.90 0.14
C HIS A 223 -9.53 9.45 0.47
N TRP A 224 -10.54 8.62 0.33
CA TRP A 224 -10.37 7.20 0.23
C TRP A 224 -10.17 6.85 -1.25
N VAL A 225 -9.07 6.15 -1.52
CA VAL A 225 -8.68 5.70 -2.85
C VAL A 225 -8.70 4.17 -2.84
N PHE A 226 -9.55 3.58 -3.66
CA PHE A 226 -9.74 2.13 -3.69
C PHE A 226 -8.43 1.41 -4.07
N PRO A 227 -8.11 0.22 -3.51
CA PRO A 227 -8.94 -0.52 -2.55
C PRO A 227 -8.77 -0.07 -1.08
N SER A 228 -7.62 0.44 -0.67
CA SER A 228 -7.30 0.68 0.74
C SER A 228 -6.36 1.86 0.98
N HIS A 229 -6.28 2.79 0.03
CA HIS A 229 -5.35 3.92 0.13
C HIS A 229 -6.03 5.17 0.65
N THR A 230 -5.25 6.06 1.24
CA THR A 230 -5.73 7.37 1.67
C THR A 230 -4.86 8.48 1.10
N ARG A 231 -5.49 9.58 0.70
CA ARG A 231 -4.83 10.83 0.32
C ARG A 231 -5.37 11.95 1.21
N HIS A 232 -4.50 12.64 1.92
CA HIS A 232 -4.89 13.73 2.81
C HIS A 232 -3.85 14.85 2.83
N THR A 233 -4.28 16.00 3.34
CA THR A 233 -3.44 17.17 3.57
C THR A 233 -3.50 17.50 5.05
N THR A 234 -2.34 17.75 5.65
CA THR A 234 -2.22 18.16 7.04
C THR A 234 -1.77 19.61 7.09
N ALA A 235 -2.65 20.48 7.59
CA ALA A 235 -2.28 21.87 7.86
C ALA A 235 -1.18 21.92 8.93
N ARG A 236 -0.22 22.81 8.73
CA ARG A 236 0.84 23.08 9.69
C ARG A 236 0.75 24.53 10.16
N LYS A 237 1.00 24.74 11.45
CA LYS A 237 1.12 26.09 11.99
C LYS A 237 2.44 26.67 11.48
N ASP A 238 2.35 27.89 10.94
CA ASP A 238 3.50 28.70 10.52
C ASP A 238 4.40 28.08 9.42
N ARG A 239 3.88 27.14 8.62
CA ARG A 239 4.57 26.57 7.44
C ARG A 239 3.61 25.98 6.41
N VAL A 240 4.14 25.70 5.22
CA VAL A 240 3.36 25.05 4.15
C VAL A 240 2.78 23.69 4.61
N PRO A 241 1.57 23.36 4.17
CA PRO A 241 0.94 22.08 4.52
C PRO A 241 1.72 20.88 4.00
N ASP A 242 1.66 19.78 4.74
CA ASP A 242 2.14 18.49 4.27
C ASP A 242 1.03 17.73 3.54
N HIS A 243 1.38 17.11 2.45
CA HIS A 243 0.52 16.19 1.70
C HIS A 243 0.95 14.76 1.91
N ALA A 244 0.01 13.85 2.05
CA ALA A 244 0.36 12.44 2.24
C ALA A 244 -0.54 11.51 1.43
N ILE A 245 0.05 10.40 0.98
CA ILE A 245 -0.66 9.21 0.50
C ILE A 245 -0.18 8.02 1.31
N ARG A 246 -1.09 7.14 1.69
CA ARG A 246 -0.80 5.89 2.40
C ARG A 246 -1.43 4.72 1.66
N PHE A 247 -0.67 3.64 1.53
CA PHE A 247 -1.07 2.38 0.91
C PHE A 247 -1.14 1.30 1.98
N ARG A 248 -2.33 0.76 2.26
CA ARG A 248 -2.52 -0.36 3.18
C ARG A 248 -2.37 -1.65 2.38
N VAL A 249 -1.18 -2.24 2.43
CA VAL A 249 -0.79 -3.38 1.61
C VAL A 249 -1.05 -4.68 2.35
N PRO A 250 -1.98 -5.53 1.91
CA PRO A 250 -2.22 -6.84 2.53
C PRO A 250 -1.01 -7.76 2.32
N THR A 251 -0.20 -7.93 3.35
CA THR A 251 0.96 -8.83 3.32
C THR A 251 0.48 -10.29 3.31
N ASP A 252 -0.40 -10.61 4.24
CA ASP A 252 -1.15 -11.86 4.34
C ASP A 252 -2.48 -11.62 5.09
N ASP A 253 -3.14 -12.70 5.53
CA ASP A 253 -4.44 -12.63 6.20
C ASP A 253 -4.40 -11.89 7.55
N THR A 254 -3.22 -11.81 8.19
CA THR A 254 -3.05 -11.31 9.56
C THR A 254 -2.08 -10.15 9.69
N THR A 255 -1.44 -9.77 8.59
CA THR A 255 -0.42 -8.72 8.60
C THR A 255 -0.64 -7.74 7.44
N THR A 256 -0.57 -6.47 7.76
CA THR A 256 -0.66 -5.36 6.80
C THR A 256 0.61 -4.54 6.85
N LYS A 257 1.13 -4.14 5.70
CA LYS A 257 2.17 -3.09 5.61
C LYS A 257 1.56 -1.78 5.15
N THR A 258 1.83 -0.70 5.86
CA THR A 258 1.47 0.64 5.41
C THR A 258 2.69 1.30 4.81
N PHE A 259 2.72 1.40 3.47
CA PHE A 259 3.66 2.29 2.79
C PHE A 259 3.09 3.70 2.77
N TRP A 260 3.94 4.70 3.02
CA TRP A 260 3.52 6.08 3.04
C TRP A 260 4.50 7.00 2.32
N LEU A 261 3.94 8.02 1.70
CA LEU A 261 4.65 9.15 1.13
C LEU A 261 4.12 10.42 1.76
N ARG A 262 5.00 11.25 2.29
CA ARG A 262 4.73 12.63 2.68
C ARG A 262 5.48 13.56 1.74
N PHE A 263 4.78 14.56 1.25
CA PHE A 263 5.33 15.60 0.41
C PHE A 263 5.10 16.96 1.06
N THR A 264 6.17 17.74 1.18
CA THR A 264 6.15 19.13 1.65
C THR A 264 6.62 20.01 0.49
N PRO A 265 5.77 20.90 -0.05
CA PRO A 265 6.19 21.87 -1.07
C PRO A 265 7.33 22.76 -0.57
N ASN A 266 8.12 23.31 -1.48
CA ASN A 266 9.06 24.35 -1.13
C ASN A 266 8.30 25.60 -0.66
N ASP A 267 8.77 26.22 0.42
CA ASP A 267 8.37 27.56 0.86
C ASP A 267 9.12 28.66 0.07
N GLU A 268 8.89 29.92 0.42
CA GLU A 268 9.57 31.05 -0.21
C GLU A 268 11.09 30.98 -0.09
N ALA A 269 11.61 30.51 1.06
CA ALA A 269 13.05 30.38 1.31
C ALA A 269 13.71 29.29 0.48
N ASN A 270 12.93 28.31 0.01
CA ASN A 270 13.39 27.16 -0.76
C ASN A 270 12.87 27.17 -2.20
N HIS A 271 12.23 28.26 -2.64
CA HIS A 271 11.66 28.34 -3.99
C HIS A 271 12.71 28.02 -5.06
N GLY A 272 12.31 27.22 -6.05
CA GLY A 272 13.20 26.80 -7.16
C GLY A 272 14.20 25.70 -6.82
N ARG A 273 14.27 25.19 -5.59
CA ARG A 273 15.09 24.02 -5.28
C ARG A 273 14.46 22.75 -5.88
N PRO A 274 15.28 21.84 -6.44
CA PRO A 274 14.78 20.58 -6.98
C PRO A 274 14.21 19.69 -5.87
N LEU A 275 13.44 18.68 -6.28
CA LEU A 275 12.90 17.67 -5.39
C LEU A 275 14.02 16.98 -4.61
N ARG A 276 13.82 16.86 -3.29
CA ARG A 276 14.63 16.01 -2.41
C ARG A 276 13.83 14.78 -2.03
N LEU A 277 14.35 13.60 -2.37
CA LEU A 277 13.81 12.33 -1.90
C LEU A 277 14.57 11.88 -0.66
N LYS A 278 13.83 11.47 0.39
CA LYS A 278 14.38 10.84 1.59
C LYS A 278 13.64 9.53 1.83
N THR A 279 14.37 8.43 1.84
CA THR A 279 13.85 7.11 2.19
C THR A 279 14.14 6.85 3.66
N VAL A 280 13.10 6.70 4.48
CA VAL A 280 13.20 6.27 5.88
C VAL A 280 13.41 4.75 5.94
N GLY A 281 12.79 4.03 5.00
CA GLY A 281 12.83 2.58 4.94
C GLY A 281 11.69 1.93 5.72
N PHE A 282 11.94 0.70 6.19
CA PHE A 282 10.98 -0.05 7.01
C PHE A 282 11.19 0.29 8.49
N GLU A 283 10.10 0.60 9.20
CA GLU A 283 10.08 0.76 10.63
C GLU A 283 10.14 -0.62 11.31
N ASP A 284 10.88 -0.73 12.43
CA ASP A 284 11.01 -1.99 13.20
C ASP A 284 9.84 -2.13 14.18
N ASP A 285 8.62 -2.21 13.63
CA ASP A 285 7.41 -2.46 14.40
C ASP A 285 7.37 -3.90 14.91
N LYS A 286 6.92 -4.07 16.16
CA LYS A 286 6.75 -5.39 16.77
C LYS A 286 5.32 -5.55 17.27
N PRO A 287 4.74 -6.77 17.15
CA PRO A 287 3.39 -7.02 17.62
C PRO A 287 3.26 -6.73 19.11
N GLY A 288 2.24 -5.97 19.51
CA GLY A 288 1.95 -5.64 20.90
C GLY A 288 2.95 -4.68 21.57
N VAL A 289 3.88 -4.11 20.82
CA VAL A 289 4.86 -3.13 21.34
C VAL A 289 4.49 -1.74 20.85
N TYR A 290 4.16 -0.86 21.78
CA TYR A 290 3.72 0.50 21.50
C TYR A 290 4.43 1.52 22.36
N THR A 291 4.71 2.69 21.81
CA THR A 291 5.35 3.79 22.52
C THR A 291 4.34 4.46 23.47
N ARG A 292 4.71 4.56 24.74
CA ARG A 292 3.91 5.26 25.74
C ARG A 292 4.57 6.58 26.14
N VAL A 293 3.75 7.62 26.23
CA VAL A 293 4.18 8.95 26.66
C VAL A 293 3.70 9.26 28.09
N ASN A 294 2.61 8.60 28.54
CA ASN A 294 2.09 8.63 29.92
C ASN A 294 1.16 7.43 30.18
N ASP A 295 0.55 7.35 31.34
CA ASP A 295 -0.43 6.32 31.67
C ASP A 295 -1.80 6.59 31.05
N GLY A 296 -2.59 5.55 30.90
CA GLY A 296 -3.91 5.58 30.30
C GLY A 296 -3.93 5.38 28.78
N TRP A 297 -5.13 5.36 28.21
CA TRP A 297 -5.30 5.06 26.80
C TRP A 297 -4.83 6.20 25.87
N TRP A 298 -4.93 7.45 26.30
CA TRP A 298 -4.34 8.59 25.60
C TRP A 298 -2.83 8.75 25.83
N GLY A 299 -2.24 7.89 26.67
CA GLY A 299 -0.80 7.82 26.87
C GLY A 299 -0.03 7.11 25.76
N ILE A 300 -0.72 6.54 24.77
CA ILE A 300 -0.11 5.97 23.60
C ILE A 300 0.38 7.10 22.67
N ALA A 301 1.61 6.99 22.19
CA ALA A 301 2.14 7.95 21.23
C ALA A 301 1.30 8.01 19.95
N SER A 302 1.14 9.19 19.38
CA SER A 302 0.28 9.49 18.24
C SER A 302 0.44 8.52 17.06
N HIS A 303 1.69 8.16 16.73
CA HIS A 303 1.99 7.24 15.64
C HIS A 303 1.53 5.79 15.89
N ASP A 304 1.34 5.41 17.15
CA ASP A 304 0.91 4.07 17.57
C ASP A 304 -0.58 3.97 17.89
N GLN A 305 -1.30 5.10 18.04
CA GLN A 305 -2.70 5.07 18.46
C GLN A 305 -3.59 4.24 17.54
N ASP A 306 -3.45 4.42 16.23
CA ASP A 306 -4.18 3.62 15.23
C ASP A 306 -3.82 2.14 15.30
N ARG A 307 -2.52 1.82 15.48
CA ARG A 307 -2.04 0.44 15.61
C ARG A 307 -2.67 -0.25 16.80
N VAL A 308 -2.64 0.41 17.98
CA VAL A 308 -3.24 -0.13 19.20
C VAL A 308 -4.72 -0.41 19.01
N ALA A 309 -5.48 0.54 18.45
CA ALA A 309 -6.91 0.39 18.25
C ALA A 309 -7.24 -0.81 17.35
N GLN A 310 -6.46 -1.02 16.29
CA GLN A 310 -6.75 -2.04 15.29
C GLN A 310 -6.13 -3.39 15.61
N GLU A 311 -4.90 -3.45 16.12
CA GLU A 311 -4.28 -4.71 16.55
C GLU A 311 -4.98 -5.31 17.76
N SER A 312 -5.55 -4.49 18.67
CA SER A 312 -6.33 -4.96 19.82
C SER A 312 -7.66 -5.62 19.46
N GLN A 313 -8.15 -5.46 18.23
CA GLN A 313 -9.30 -6.19 17.69
C GLN A 313 -8.98 -7.66 17.37
N GLY A 314 -7.70 -8.06 17.44
CA GLY A 314 -7.18 -9.37 17.05
C GLY A 314 -6.68 -9.40 15.61
N GLU A 315 -6.00 -10.49 15.24
CA GLU A 315 -5.40 -10.66 13.91
C GLU A 315 -6.41 -10.48 12.78
N ILE A 316 -7.60 -11.07 12.92
CA ILE A 316 -8.74 -10.89 12.01
C ILE A 316 -9.97 -10.61 12.86
N TYR A 317 -10.47 -9.38 12.81
CA TYR A 317 -11.64 -8.99 13.57
C TYR A 317 -12.90 -9.77 13.13
N ASP A 318 -13.61 -10.33 14.13
CA ASP A 318 -14.88 -11.05 13.93
C ASP A 318 -16.05 -10.08 13.84
N ARG A 319 -16.43 -9.72 12.62
CA ARG A 319 -17.50 -8.75 12.34
C ARG A 319 -18.93 -9.30 12.52
N ARG A 320 -19.06 -10.54 13.02
CA ARG A 320 -20.39 -11.11 13.34
C ARG A 320 -21.03 -10.45 14.56
N ASN A 321 -20.22 -9.84 15.42
CA ASN A 321 -20.65 -9.24 16.66
C ASN A 321 -20.56 -7.70 16.65
N GLU A 322 -20.28 -7.09 15.51
CA GLU A 322 -20.19 -5.63 15.40
C GLU A 322 -21.56 -4.95 15.39
N HIS A 323 -21.58 -3.68 15.79
CA HIS A 323 -22.77 -2.84 15.78
C HIS A 323 -22.44 -1.53 15.05
N LEU A 324 -22.74 -1.48 13.76
CA LEU A 324 -22.54 -0.28 12.95
C LEU A 324 -23.67 0.73 13.17
N GLY A 325 -23.30 1.99 13.39
CA GLY A 325 -24.21 3.11 13.53
C GLY A 325 -24.19 4.02 12.29
N ALA A 326 -24.88 5.15 12.38
CA ALA A 326 -24.92 6.14 11.31
C ALA A 326 -23.53 6.77 11.01
N SER A 327 -22.60 6.74 11.97
CA SER A 327 -21.23 7.24 11.80
C SER A 327 -20.35 6.34 10.93
N ASP A 328 -20.78 5.08 10.69
CA ASP A 328 -20.00 4.06 9.99
C ASP A 328 -20.35 3.95 8.50
N GLU A 329 -20.98 4.97 7.92
CA GLU A 329 -21.36 5.01 6.50
C GLU A 329 -20.18 4.72 5.57
N GLY A 330 -18.99 5.23 5.91
CA GLY A 330 -17.77 4.98 5.16
C GLY A 330 -17.34 3.51 5.18
N VAL A 331 -17.48 2.83 6.31
CA VAL A 331 -17.19 1.39 6.45
C VAL A 331 -18.16 0.57 5.61
N ILE A 332 -19.45 0.93 5.62
CA ILE A 332 -20.48 0.27 4.81
C ILE A 332 -20.16 0.45 3.31
N LEU A 333 -19.84 1.68 2.89
CA LEU A 333 -19.48 2.00 1.50
C LEU A 333 -18.25 1.22 1.04
N LEU A 334 -17.20 1.16 1.86
CA LEU A 334 -15.98 0.40 1.58
C LEU A 334 -16.30 -1.08 1.31
N ARG A 335 -17.00 -1.72 2.26
CA ARG A 335 -17.32 -3.16 2.17
C ARG A 335 -18.20 -3.47 0.97
N GLN A 336 -19.18 -2.62 0.66
CA GLN A 336 -20.02 -2.77 -0.50
C GLN A 336 -19.19 -2.69 -1.79
N THR A 337 -18.31 -1.69 -1.92
CA THR A 337 -17.46 -1.54 -3.10
C THR A 337 -16.49 -2.71 -3.29
N ILE A 338 -15.97 -3.28 -2.18
CA ILE A 338 -15.15 -4.49 -2.23
C ILE A 338 -15.97 -5.69 -2.74
N LYS A 339 -17.18 -5.92 -2.19
CA LYS A 339 -18.06 -7.02 -2.64
C LYS A 339 -18.41 -6.90 -4.13
N GLU A 340 -18.79 -5.70 -4.58
CA GLU A 340 -19.08 -5.42 -5.99
C GLU A 340 -17.86 -5.67 -6.89
N SER A 341 -16.66 -5.31 -6.42
CA SER A 341 -15.40 -5.56 -7.13
C SER A 341 -15.03 -7.04 -7.19
N ILE A 342 -15.26 -7.80 -6.12
CA ILE A 342 -15.08 -9.25 -6.10
C ILE A 342 -16.03 -9.91 -7.12
N ASP A 343 -17.29 -9.49 -7.16
CA ASP A 343 -18.28 -10.03 -8.10
C ASP A 343 -17.95 -9.66 -9.55
N ALA A 344 -17.41 -8.46 -9.80
CA ALA A 344 -16.93 -8.08 -11.12
C ALA A 344 -15.81 -9.02 -11.59
N VAL A 345 -14.82 -9.30 -10.75
CA VAL A 345 -13.72 -10.21 -11.08
C VAL A 345 -14.20 -11.64 -11.31
N ARG A 346 -15.13 -12.15 -10.51
CA ARG A 346 -15.76 -13.47 -10.72
C ARG A 346 -16.48 -13.59 -12.08
N GLN A 347 -16.96 -12.46 -12.59
CA GLN A 347 -17.62 -12.36 -13.89
C GLN A 347 -16.64 -12.05 -15.04
N GLY A 348 -15.32 -12.07 -14.78
CA GLY A 348 -14.30 -11.76 -15.79
C GLY A 348 -14.19 -10.29 -16.16
N ARG A 349 -14.76 -9.38 -15.36
CA ARG A 349 -14.69 -7.93 -15.53
C ARG A 349 -13.61 -7.31 -14.64
N ASP A 350 -13.16 -6.13 -15.00
CA ASP A 350 -12.28 -5.35 -14.12
C ASP A 350 -13.03 -4.95 -12.83
N PRO A 351 -12.36 -4.99 -11.66
CA PRO A 351 -12.91 -4.44 -10.43
C PRO A 351 -12.96 -2.91 -10.48
N PHE A 352 -13.50 -2.29 -9.44
CA PHE A 352 -13.62 -0.84 -9.34
C PHE A 352 -12.28 -0.12 -9.58
N TRP A 353 -12.30 0.94 -10.40
CA TRP A 353 -11.19 1.84 -10.67
C TRP A 353 -9.90 1.17 -11.16
N ILE A 354 -9.97 0.48 -12.27
CA ILE A 354 -8.82 -0.02 -13.03
C ILE A 354 -8.51 0.94 -14.19
N LEU A 355 -7.29 1.46 -14.23
CA LEU A 355 -6.86 2.41 -15.25
C LEU A 355 -6.33 1.68 -16.49
N ARG A 356 -7.00 1.86 -17.61
CA ARG A 356 -6.62 1.27 -18.91
C ARG A 356 -6.24 2.33 -19.94
N SER A 357 -6.81 3.54 -19.82
CA SER A 357 -6.58 4.65 -20.73
C SER A 357 -5.42 5.54 -20.23
N PRO A 358 -4.43 5.85 -21.09
CA PRO A 358 -3.37 6.81 -20.76
C PRO A 358 -3.92 8.19 -20.39
N GLU A 359 -5.03 8.62 -21.01
CA GLU A 359 -5.67 9.92 -20.77
C GLU A 359 -6.22 10.01 -19.34
N GLU A 360 -6.88 8.94 -18.86
CA GLU A 360 -7.35 8.85 -17.47
C GLU A 360 -6.22 8.81 -16.45
N ASN A 361 -5.03 8.38 -16.87
CA ASN A 361 -3.84 8.24 -16.04
C ASN A 361 -2.81 9.35 -16.25
N GLU A 362 -3.11 10.43 -16.97
CA GLU A 362 -2.14 11.51 -17.19
C GLU A 362 -1.70 12.12 -15.86
N LYS A 363 -2.66 12.47 -15.00
CA LYS A 363 -2.44 12.94 -13.64
C LYS A 363 -3.69 12.72 -12.79
N ILE A 364 -3.58 11.90 -11.76
CA ILE A 364 -4.67 11.70 -10.80
C ILE A 364 -4.58 12.78 -9.74
N THR A 365 -5.52 13.72 -9.81
CA THR A 365 -5.64 14.84 -8.88
C THR A 365 -6.78 14.61 -7.90
N PHE A 366 -6.66 15.19 -6.72
CA PHE A 366 -7.67 15.16 -5.67
C PHE A 366 -8.16 16.59 -5.41
N ASP A 367 -9.48 16.79 -5.36
CA ASP A 367 -10.10 18.09 -5.11
C ASP A 367 -9.65 18.70 -3.81
N ALA A 368 -9.04 19.40 -3.35
CA ALA A 368 -8.36 19.88 -2.17
C ALA A 368 -6.85 19.66 -2.26
N SER A 369 -6.36 19.24 -3.41
CA SER A 369 -4.94 19.21 -3.69
C SER A 369 -4.40 20.66 -3.78
N MET A 370 -3.18 20.81 -4.08
CA MET A 370 -2.32 21.99 -4.20
C MET A 370 -2.97 23.36 -4.52
N ALA A 371 -4.08 23.44 -5.27
CA ALA A 371 -4.67 24.72 -5.68
C ALA A 371 -5.44 25.45 -4.53
N GLU A 372 -6.11 24.72 -3.62
CA GLU A 372 -6.76 25.32 -2.45
C GLU A 372 -5.74 25.78 -1.39
N ILE A 373 -4.56 25.19 -1.42
CA ILE A 373 -3.48 25.51 -0.48
C ILE A 373 -2.74 26.78 -0.89
N ALA A 374 -2.57 27.01 -2.19
CA ALA A 374 -2.06 28.27 -2.71
C ALA A 374 -2.98 29.48 -2.40
N ALA A 375 -4.26 29.22 -2.09
CA ALA A 375 -5.24 30.23 -1.69
C ALA A 375 -5.33 30.45 -0.16
N LEU A 376 -4.56 29.70 0.64
CA LEU A 376 -4.53 29.77 2.10
C LEU A 376 -3.21 30.35 2.64
N GLY A 377 -2.29 30.76 1.75
CA GLY A 377 -1.05 31.50 2.06
C GLY A 377 -1.26 32.96 2.22
#